data_fa73ab4e6e161f22ae690ad1e3c51153
#
_entry.id   fa73ab4e6e161f22ae690ad1e3c51153
#
_cell.length_a   1.000
_cell.length_b   1.000
_cell.length_c   1.000
_cell.angle_alpha   90.00
_cell.angle_beta   90.00
_cell.angle_gamma   90.00
#
_symmetry.space_group_name_H-M   'P 1'
#
loop_
_entity.id
_entity.type
_entity.pdbx_description
1 polymer ?
#
loop_
_entity_poly.entity_id
_entity_poly.type
_entity_poly.pdbx_seq_one_letter_code
_entity_poly.pdbx_strand_id
1 'polypeptide(L)'
;MSIPKHILVADDDPDALLLMSTSLEGAGFQVSTANDGTETLRRFRADSHDLVMLDVDMPGMSGIEVCSAIRRKAGPLLPIVMVTGMDDVPSVDAAYRAGATDFIAKPVSWALVGHRVRYLLRGYEIASDLKAAEERIRRLAYFDTLTGLPNREHFHHRLAQTLEVAEREARPLALLCIDLDNFKRINDTLGHGVGDELLRLMAARLREALRATDAVGRAMPVGALDEDLSRLGGDEFMVLLPDIAGPEQAGLVAERIVRTITQPMRLGQHEVLVTPSIGIAIYPSDGSNHETLVKNADLAMYFAKRRGPGTFAFFDPAMNAGALKRLTVEGKLRNAIANHELSLHFQPQFNLGTGLICGMEALVRWNNAELGSVPPSEFIPLAEETGLILPIGEWALRGACAQAKAWREEGLPVARIAVNVSGLQLSQRGFADLVRTVLRETELPPEFLELEITESVVMQNEAWTEDVLKDLKSIGVELAIDDFGTGYSSFARLREFPIDRLKIDRSFVQHVHDNGEDHAIASAIIAMAKTLKLEVVAEGVEDFAQLMMLQDERCTLAQGFLLSRPLPAADAHQLLRRLAEHVDGTRTQRLKRLLG
;
A
#
# COMPACT_ATOMS: atom_id res chain seq x y z
N MET A 1 -20.65 -25.15 -36.47
CA MET A 1 -21.66 -24.66 -37.41
C MET A 1 -22.03 -23.25 -36.98
N SER A 2 -21.85 -22.21 -37.79
CA SER A 2 -22.30 -20.85 -37.45
C SER A 2 -23.84 -20.83 -37.41
N ILE A 3 -24.37 -20.14 -36.40
CA ILE A 3 -25.81 -19.92 -36.27
C ILE A 3 -26.28 -19.20 -37.56
N PRO A 4 -27.34 -19.65 -38.24
CA PRO A 4 -27.82 -18.99 -39.44
C PRO A 4 -28.26 -17.57 -39.10
N LYS A 5 -27.86 -16.59 -39.96
CA LYS A 5 -28.23 -15.18 -39.81
C LYS A 5 -29.71 -15.02 -40.01
N HIS A 6 -30.34 -14.15 -39.22
CA HIS A 6 -31.78 -13.95 -39.14
C HIS A 6 -32.18 -12.64 -39.79
N ILE A 7 -33.03 -12.71 -40.80
CA ILE A 7 -33.49 -11.57 -41.61
C ILE A 7 -34.98 -11.32 -41.39
N LEU A 8 -35.35 -10.09 -41.12
CA LEU A 8 -36.75 -9.67 -41.08
C LEU A 8 -37.10 -9.08 -42.43
N VAL A 9 -38.12 -9.61 -43.09
CA VAL A 9 -38.62 -9.15 -44.39
C VAL A 9 -40.03 -8.62 -44.23
N ALA A 10 -40.28 -7.42 -44.78
CA ALA A 10 -41.58 -6.79 -44.74
C ALA A 10 -42.01 -6.34 -46.15
N ASP A 11 -43.13 -6.79 -46.58
CA ASP A 11 -43.80 -6.42 -47.85
C ASP A 11 -45.29 -6.66 -47.67
N ASP A 12 -46.18 -5.86 -48.23
CA ASP A 12 -47.64 -6.05 -48.15
C ASP A 12 -48.16 -7.00 -49.23
N ASP A 13 -47.33 -7.33 -50.23
CA ASP A 13 -47.63 -8.35 -51.23
C ASP A 13 -47.22 -9.74 -50.74
N PRO A 14 -48.18 -10.69 -50.47
CA PRO A 14 -47.88 -12.02 -50.03
C PRO A 14 -47.00 -12.85 -50.98
N ASP A 15 -47.14 -12.62 -52.31
CA ASP A 15 -46.36 -13.33 -53.32
C ASP A 15 -44.89 -12.84 -53.29
N ALA A 16 -44.66 -11.54 -53.13
CA ALA A 16 -43.35 -10.97 -52.92
C ALA A 16 -42.68 -11.49 -51.64
N LEU A 17 -43.41 -11.53 -50.51
CA LEU A 17 -42.93 -12.10 -49.27
C LEU A 17 -42.52 -13.57 -49.40
N LEU A 18 -43.36 -14.38 -50.09
CA LEU A 18 -43.06 -15.80 -50.29
C LEU A 18 -41.80 -15.99 -51.15
N LEU A 19 -41.64 -15.23 -52.21
CA LEU A 19 -40.49 -15.32 -53.09
C LEU A 19 -39.19 -14.84 -52.38
N MET A 20 -39.27 -13.73 -51.64
CA MET A 20 -38.17 -13.23 -50.86
C MET A 20 -37.74 -14.22 -49.76
N SER A 21 -38.68 -14.70 -48.97
CA SER A 21 -38.39 -15.67 -47.88
C SER A 21 -37.78 -16.96 -48.45
N THR A 22 -38.40 -17.54 -49.49
CA THR A 22 -37.88 -18.77 -50.13
C THR A 22 -36.47 -18.59 -50.70
N SER A 23 -36.19 -17.45 -51.34
CA SER A 23 -34.87 -17.15 -51.88
C SER A 23 -33.81 -16.99 -50.78
N LEU A 24 -34.13 -16.31 -49.71
CA LEU A 24 -33.23 -16.11 -48.57
C LEU A 24 -33.01 -17.39 -47.75
N GLU A 25 -34.07 -18.19 -47.54
CA GLU A 25 -33.96 -19.50 -46.91
C GLU A 25 -33.12 -20.46 -47.75
N GLY A 26 -33.33 -20.48 -49.06
CA GLY A 26 -32.49 -21.23 -50.01
C GLY A 26 -31.03 -20.75 -50.01
N ALA A 27 -30.74 -19.53 -49.66
CA ALA A 27 -29.41 -19.00 -49.45
C ALA A 27 -28.81 -19.30 -48.05
N GLY A 28 -29.56 -19.98 -47.16
CA GLY A 28 -29.12 -20.42 -45.86
C GLY A 28 -29.40 -19.43 -44.70
N PHE A 29 -30.28 -18.46 -44.90
CA PHE A 29 -30.70 -17.52 -43.87
C PHE A 29 -31.95 -18.03 -43.14
N GLN A 30 -32.14 -17.59 -41.89
CA GLN A 30 -33.40 -17.71 -41.18
C GLN A 30 -34.24 -16.47 -41.52
N VAL A 31 -35.52 -16.64 -41.83
CA VAL A 31 -36.35 -15.52 -42.24
C VAL A 31 -37.59 -15.40 -41.35
N SER A 32 -37.88 -14.18 -40.94
CA SER A 32 -39.18 -13.76 -40.38
C SER A 32 -39.85 -12.81 -41.31
N THR A 33 -41.15 -12.92 -41.52
CA THR A 33 -41.92 -12.08 -42.43
C THR A 33 -42.90 -11.19 -41.66
N ALA A 34 -43.24 -10.03 -42.22
CA ALA A 34 -44.27 -9.13 -41.71
C ALA A 34 -45.04 -8.56 -42.91
N ASN A 35 -46.36 -8.39 -42.77
CA ASN A 35 -47.26 -8.02 -43.85
C ASN A 35 -47.54 -6.50 -43.90
N ASP A 36 -47.06 -5.74 -42.90
CA ASP A 36 -47.20 -4.28 -42.83
C ASP A 36 -46.16 -3.67 -41.90
N GLY A 37 -46.05 -2.34 -41.90
CA GLY A 37 -45.06 -1.60 -41.11
C GLY A 37 -45.26 -1.73 -39.59
N THR A 38 -46.52 -1.85 -39.13
CA THR A 38 -46.85 -2.00 -37.70
C THR A 38 -46.44 -3.37 -37.18
N GLU A 39 -46.72 -4.42 -37.96
CA GLU A 39 -46.28 -5.77 -37.66
C GLU A 39 -44.76 -5.88 -37.70
N THR A 40 -44.12 -5.23 -38.63
CA THR A 40 -42.64 -5.16 -38.73
C THR A 40 -42.02 -4.64 -37.42
N LEU A 41 -42.50 -3.49 -36.93
CA LEU A 41 -41.99 -2.91 -35.66
C LEU A 41 -42.30 -3.78 -34.44
N ARG A 42 -43.41 -4.51 -34.45
CA ARG A 42 -43.77 -5.44 -33.39
C ARG A 42 -42.88 -6.68 -33.36
N ARG A 43 -42.52 -7.23 -34.54
CA ARG A 43 -41.65 -8.41 -34.70
C ARG A 43 -40.19 -8.08 -34.58
N PHE A 44 -39.79 -6.85 -34.91
CA PHE A 44 -38.37 -6.47 -34.85
C PHE A 44 -37.78 -6.59 -33.46
N ARG A 45 -36.63 -7.27 -33.35
CA ARG A 45 -35.78 -7.37 -32.16
C ARG A 45 -34.35 -7.09 -32.55
N ALA A 46 -33.73 -6.05 -31.97
CA ALA A 46 -32.37 -5.63 -32.28
C ALA A 46 -31.33 -6.74 -32.01
N ASP A 47 -31.59 -7.56 -31.01
CA ASP A 47 -30.67 -8.62 -30.57
C ASP A 47 -30.81 -9.93 -31.34
N SER A 48 -31.83 -10.05 -32.23
CA SER A 48 -32.11 -11.30 -32.92
C SER A 48 -32.24 -11.20 -34.44
N HIS A 49 -32.29 -9.99 -35.03
CA HIS A 49 -32.30 -9.79 -36.44
C HIS A 49 -30.98 -9.16 -36.89
N ASP A 50 -30.30 -9.80 -37.84
CA ASP A 50 -29.03 -9.37 -38.40
C ASP A 50 -29.19 -8.40 -39.57
N LEU A 51 -30.35 -8.40 -40.25
CA LEU A 51 -30.69 -7.49 -41.34
C LEU A 51 -32.21 -7.35 -41.47
N VAL A 52 -32.65 -6.17 -41.94
CA VAL A 52 -34.07 -5.92 -42.21
C VAL A 52 -34.24 -5.54 -43.67
N MET A 53 -35.20 -6.15 -44.35
CA MET A 53 -35.64 -5.78 -45.71
C MET A 53 -37.05 -5.22 -45.65
N LEU A 54 -37.26 -4.04 -46.23
CA LEU A 54 -38.52 -3.30 -46.15
C LEU A 54 -38.99 -2.91 -47.52
N ASP A 55 -40.22 -3.25 -47.89
CA ASP A 55 -40.85 -2.58 -48.97
C ASP A 55 -41.15 -1.13 -48.62
N VAL A 56 -41.03 -0.22 -49.61
CA VAL A 56 -41.27 1.21 -49.39
C VAL A 56 -42.74 1.49 -49.23
N ASP A 57 -43.58 0.87 -50.06
CA ASP A 57 -45.00 1.18 -50.21
C ASP A 57 -45.85 0.16 -49.44
N MET A 58 -45.88 0.26 -48.11
CA MET A 58 -46.74 -0.58 -47.26
C MET A 58 -47.95 0.22 -46.73
N PRO A 59 -49.12 -0.39 -46.60
CA PRO A 59 -50.30 0.29 -46.08
C PRO A 59 -50.18 0.65 -44.60
N GLY A 60 -50.67 1.82 -44.24
CA GLY A 60 -50.69 2.31 -42.87
C GLY A 60 -49.40 2.97 -42.42
N MET A 61 -48.26 2.26 -42.39
CA MET A 61 -46.95 2.77 -42.07
C MET A 61 -45.98 2.38 -43.18
N SER A 62 -45.40 3.37 -43.85
CA SER A 62 -44.46 3.14 -44.96
C SER A 62 -43.14 2.52 -44.46
N GLY A 63 -42.45 1.81 -45.37
CA GLY A 63 -41.11 1.27 -45.07
C GLY A 63 -40.09 2.33 -44.65
N ILE A 64 -40.21 3.56 -45.12
CA ILE A 64 -39.36 4.69 -44.74
C ILE A 64 -39.59 5.07 -43.29
N GLU A 65 -40.83 5.11 -42.82
CA GLU A 65 -41.16 5.37 -41.41
C GLU A 65 -40.69 4.24 -40.50
N VAL A 66 -40.85 2.97 -40.96
CA VAL A 66 -40.32 1.79 -40.27
C VAL A 66 -38.79 1.85 -40.16
N CYS A 67 -38.10 2.18 -41.25
CA CYS A 67 -36.64 2.36 -41.29
C CYS A 67 -36.18 3.38 -40.22
N SER A 68 -36.81 4.56 -40.20
CA SER A 68 -36.51 5.62 -39.23
C SER A 68 -36.75 5.15 -37.79
N ALA A 69 -37.82 4.37 -37.55
CA ALA A 69 -38.13 3.83 -36.20
C ALA A 69 -37.13 2.76 -35.77
N ILE A 70 -36.70 1.88 -36.66
CA ILE A 70 -35.69 0.86 -36.40
C ILE A 70 -34.32 1.50 -36.12
N ARG A 71 -33.92 2.52 -36.88
CA ARG A 71 -32.67 3.26 -36.67
C ARG A 71 -32.56 3.85 -35.26
N ARG A 72 -33.65 4.40 -34.73
CA ARG A 72 -33.67 4.93 -33.38
C ARG A 72 -33.46 3.85 -32.30
N LYS A 73 -33.88 2.59 -32.59
CA LYS A 73 -33.76 1.46 -31.64
C LYS A 73 -32.44 0.67 -31.76
N ALA A 74 -31.99 0.43 -32.99
CA ALA A 74 -30.86 -0.45 -33.31
C ALA A 74 -29.54 0.29 -33.62
N GLY A 75 -29.61 1.63 -33.69
CA GLY A 75 -28.44 2.43 -34.06
C GLY A 75 -28.08 2.38 -35.54
N PRO A 76 -26.93 2.98 -35.95
CA PRO A 76 -26.61 3.21 -37.35
C PRO A 76 -26.06 1.97 -38.08
N LEU A 77 -25.61 0.95 -37.39
CA LEU A 77 -24.86 -0.15 -38.01
C LEU A 77 -25.74 -1.25 -38.62
N LEU A 78 -26.91 -1.56 -38.06
CA LEU A 78 -27.79 -2.64 -38.56
C LEU A 78 -28.11 -2.45 -40.02
N PRO A 79 -27.87 -3.40 -40.95
CA PRO A 79 -28.22 -3.26 -42.33
C PRO A 79 -29.74 -3.21 -42.53
N ILE A 80 -30.23 -2.15 -43.18
CA ILE A 80 -31.64 -2.01 -43.59
C ILE A 80 -31.66 -1.82 -45.09
N VAL A 81 -32.30 -2.73 -45.79
CA VAL A 81 -32.44 -2.73 -47.27
C VAL A 81 -33.86 -2.34 -47.63
N MET A 82 -33.99 -1.31 -48.42
CA MET A 82 -35.31 -0.91 -48.97
C MET A 82 -35.57 -1.60 -50.31
N VAL A 83 -36.79 -2.04 -50.53
CA VAL A 83 -37.24 -2.58 -51.80
C VAL A 83 -38.17 -1.53 -52.43
N THR A 84 -37.89 -1.06 -53.64
CA THR A 84 -38.59 0.09 -54.24
C THR A 84 -38.80 -0.06 -55.75
N GLY A 85 -39.73 0.67 -56.35
CA GLY A 85 -39.94 0.69 -57.79
C GLY A 85 -38.76 1.32 -58.59
N MET A 86 -38.58 0.90 -59.83
CA MET A 86 -37.40 1.26 -60.66
C MET A 86 -37.20 2.75 -60.95
N ASP A 87 -38.27 3.54 -60.94
CA ASP A 87 -38.24 4.95 -61.40
C ASP A 87 -38.44 5.99 -60.28
N ASP A 88 -38.35 5.54 -58.99
CA ASP A 88 -38.66 6.38 -57.83
C ASP A 88 -37.39 6.93 -57.12
N VAL A 89 -36.69 7.85 -57.84
CA VAL A 89 -35.52 8.53 -57.25
C VAL A 89 -35.84 9.30 -55.97
N PRO A 90 -36.99 10.00 -55.82
CA PRO A 90 -37.38 10.65 -54.56
C PRO A 90 -37.49 9.69 -53.39
N SER A 91 -38.05 8.50 -53.57
CA SER A 91 -38.18 7.48 -52.53
C SER A 91 -36.83 6.88 -52.11
N VAL A 92 -35.90 6.71 -53.05
CA VAL A 92 -34.53 6.29 -52.76
C VAL A 92 -33.82 7.33 -51.89
N ASP A 93 -33.90 8.62 -52.25
CA ASP A 93 -33.33 9.72 -51.45
C ASP A 93 -33.97 9.82 -50.05
N ALA A 94 -35.28 9.62 -49.96
CA ALA A 94 -35.97 9.59 -48.67
C ALA A 94 -35.55 8.39 -47.80
N ALA A 95 -35.38 7.21 -48.43
CA ALA A 95 -34.89 6.00 -47.73
C ALA A 95 -33.47 6.19 -47.14
N TYR A 96 -32.53 6.77 -47.91
CA TYR A 96 -31.18 7.07 -47.39
C TYR A 96 -31.22 8.10 -46.27
N ARG A 97 -32.06 9.15 -46.39
CA ARG A 97 -32.25 10.13 -45.29
C ARG A 97 -32.87 9.50 -44.04
N ALA A 98 -33.73 8.47 -44.20
CA ALA A 98 -34.29 7.69 -43.10
C ALA A 98 -33.27 6.72 -42.49
N GLY A 99 -32.10 6.54 -43.09
CA GLY A 99 -31.01 5.70 -42.60
C GLY A 99 -30.97 4.31 -43.26
N ALA A 100 -31.58 4.07 -44.39
CA ALA A 100 -31.39 2.83 -45.16
C ALA A 100 -29.92 2.63 -45.53
N THR A 101 -29.48 1.38 -45.52
CA THR A 101 -28.09 0.99 -45.85
C THR A 101 -27.96 0.80 -47.37
N ASP A 102 -28.99 0.24 -48.00
CA ASP A 102 -29.02 -0.06 -49.43
C ASP A 102 -30.47 -0.15 -49.92
N PHE A 103 -30.65 -0.22 -51.23
CA PHE A 103 -31.95 -0.45 -51.84
C PHE A 103 -31.90 -1.51 -52.95
N ILE A 104 -33.01 -2.16 -53.22
CA ILE A 104 -33.19 -3.13 -54.31
C ILE A 104 -34.39 -2.66 -55.15
N ALA A 105 -34.14 -2.43 -56.44
CA ALA A 105 -35.21 -2.03 -57.36
C ALA A 105 -36.07 -3.23 -57.78
N LYS A 106 -37.41 -3.01 -57.84
CA LYS A 106 -38.38 -3.96 -58.45
C LYS A 106 -38.37 -3.78 -60.00
N PRO A 107 -38.33 -4.87 -60.79
CA PRO A 107 -38.50 -6.26 -60.40
C PRO A 107 -37.23 -6.86 -59.74
N VAL A 108 -37.40 -7.52 -58.60
CA VAL A 108 -36.30 -8.09 -57.84
C VAL A 108 -35.72 -9.31 -58.54
N SER A 109 -34.40 -9.34 -58.71
CA SER A 109 -33.70 -10.55 -59.17
C SER A 109 -33.46 -11.49 -57.99
N TRP A 110 -34.42 -12.38 -57.73
CA TRP A 110 -34.43 -13.30 -56.59
C TRP A 110 -33.16 -14.17 -56.49
N ALA A 111 -32.57 -14.56 -57.63
CA ALA A 111 -31.31 -15.31 -57.63
C ALA A 111 -30.11 -14.56 -57.03
N LEU A 112 -30.15 -13.21 -57.03
CA LEU A 112 -29.06 -12.37 -56.56
C LEU A 112 -29.26 -11.82 -55.14
N VAL A 113 -30.51 -11.84 -54.61
CA VAL A 113 -30.83 -11.26 -53.30
C VAL A 113 -29.96 -11.86 -52.20
N GLY A 114 -29.83 -13.18 -52.15
CA GLY A 114 -29.01 -13.85 -51.16
C GLY A 114 -27.52 -13.46 -51.21
N HIS A 115 -26.97 -13.17 -52.39
CA HIS A 115 -25.61 -12.68 -52.56
C HIS A 115 -25.46 -11.24 -52.07
N ARG A 116 -26.44 -10.37 -52.35
CA ARG A 116 -26.44 -8.98 -51.88
C ARG A 116 -26.56 -8.87 -50.36
N VAL A 117 -27.45 -9.67 -49.78
CA VAL A 117 -27.60 -9.76 -48.33
C VAL A 117 -26.30 -10.25 -47.67
N ARG A 118 -25.65 -11.30 -48.20
CA ARG A 118 -24.34 -11.74 -47.70
C ARG A 118 -23.28 -10.65 -47.75
N TYR A 119 -23.24 -9.88 -48.82
CA TYR A 119 -22.31 -8.76 -48.97
C TYR A 119 -22.54 -7.69 -47.90
N LEU A 120 -23.80 -7.28 -47.67
CA LEU A 120 -24.18 -6.28 -46.67
C LEU A 120 -23.89 -6.78 -45.23
N LEU A 121 -24.23 -8.03 -44.94
CA LEU A 121 -23.94 -8.63 -43.64
C LEU A 121 -22.44 -8.69 -43.36
N ARG A 122 -21.62 -9.06 -44.37
CA ARG A 122 -20.15 -9.04 -44.22
C ARG A 122 -19.62 -7.63 -43.96
N GLY A 123 -20.15 -6.62 -44.62
CA GLY A 123 -19.80 -5.21 -44.35
C GLY A 123 -20.14 -4.80 -42.92
N TYR A 124 -21.31 -5.22 -42.44
CA TYR A 124 -21.75 -4.98 -41.07
C TYR A 124 -20.83 -5.64 -40.04
N GLU A 125 -20.47 -6.93 -40.26
CA GLU A 125 -19.57 -7.66 -39.35
C GLU A 125 -18.21 -6.98 -39.24
N ILE A 126 -17.62 -6.58 -40.39
CA ILE A 126 -16.33 -5.86 -40.38
C ILE A 126 -16.42 -4.53 -39.62
N ALA A 127 -17.50 -3.74 -39.84
CA ALA A 127 -17.69 -2.48 -39.15
C ALA A 127 -17.92 -2.66 -37.62
N SER A 128 -18.65 -3.71 -37.24
CA SER A 128 -18.90 -4.07 -35.85
C SER A 128 -17.61 -4.54 -35.15
N ASP A 129 -16.84 -5.40 -35.82
CA ASP A 129 -15.55 -5.89 -35.31
C ASP A 129 -14.52 -4.76 -35.14
N LEU A 130 -14.48 -3.84 -36.12
CA LEU A 130 -13.62 -2.66 -36.04
C LEU A 130 -13.98 -1.79 -34.85
N LYS A 131 -15.26 -1.50 -34.66
CA LYS A 131 -15.72 -0.72 -33.50
C LYS A 131 -15.41 -1.39 -32.17
N ALA A 132 -15.65 -2.70 -32.08
CA ALA A 132 -15.29 -3.49 -30.88
C ALA A 132 -13.78 -3.49 -30.62
N ALA A 133 -12.97 -3.57 -31.69
CA ALA A 133 -11.51 -3.48 -31.59
C ALA A 133 -11.05 -2.08 -31.15
N GLU A 134 -11.64 -1.02 -31.69
CA GLU A 134 -11.36 0.37 -31.26
C GLU A 134 -11.70 0.58 -29.78
N GLU A 135 -12.86 0.12 -29.32
CA GLU A 135 -13.26 0.21 -27.91
C GLU A 135 -12.32 -0.61 -27.01
N ARG A 136 -11.88 -1.79 -27.48
CA ARG A 136 -10.91 -2.62 -26.76
C ARG A 136 -9.55 -1.94 -26.66
N ILE A 137 -9.05 -1.38 -27.78
CA ILE A 137 -7.80 -0.63 -27.81
C ILE A 137 -7.89 0.58 -26.85
N ARG A 138 -8.98 1.33 -26.90
CA ARG A 138 -9.22 2.46 -26.01
C ARG A 138 -9.21 2.04 -24.54
N ARG A 139 -9.88 0.93 -24.19
CA ARG A 139 -9.84 0.40 -22.82
C ARG A 139 -8.44 0.02 -22.40
N LEU A 140 -7.68 -0.68 -23.24
CA LEU A 140 -6.31 -1.07 -22.94
C LEU A 140 -5.36 0.13 -22.81
N ALA A 141 -5.59 1.18 -23.60
CA ALA A 141 -4.77 2.38 -23.57
C ALA A 141 -5.00 3.25 -22.32
N TYR A 142 -6.24 3.29 -21.81
CA TYR A 142 -6.63 4.27 -20.80
C TYR A 142 -7.13 3.68 -19.47
N PHE A 143 -7.30 2.37 -19.35
CA PHE A 143 -7.82 1.74 -18.15
C PHE A 143 -6.93 0.61 -17.67
N ASP A 144 -6.80 0.47 -16.36
CA ASP A 144 -6.15 -0.67 -15.70
C ASP A 144 -6.99 -1.94 -15.87
N THR A 145 -6.40 -2.98 -16.41
CA THR A 145 -7.10 -4.22 -16.76
C THR A 145 -7.55 -5.03 -15.55
N LEU A 146 -6.92 -4.84 -14.38
CA LEU A 146 -7.23 -5.55 -13.15
C LEU A 146 -8.43 -4.95 -12.43
N THR A 147 -8.43 -3.64 -12.26
CA THR A 147 -9.40 -2.90 -11.43
C THR A 147 -10.48 -2.21 -12.24
N GLY A 148 -10.24 -2.02 -13.55
CA GLY A 148 -11.12 -1.25 -14.43
C GLY A 148 -11.16 0.25 -14.12
N LEU A 149 -10.22 0.75 -13.30
CA LEU A 149 -10.02 2.19 -13.07
C LEU A 149 -9.22 2.82 -14.20
N PRO A 150 -9.31 4.13 -14.42
CA PRO A 150 -8.35 4.87 -15.22
C PRO A 150 -6.91 4.52 -14.87
N ASN A 151 -6.06 4.34 -15.89
CA ASN A 151 -4.64 4.05 -15.71
C ASN A 151 -3.81 5.35 -15.62
N ARG A 152 -2.48 5.22 -15.55
CA ARG A 152 -1.53 6.33 -15.49
C ARG A 152 -1.70 7.35 -16.62
N GLU A 153 -1.88 6.88 -17.85
CA GLU A 153 -2.02 7.75 -19.03
C GLU A 153 -3.29 8.60 -18.96
N HIS A 154 -4.41 7.96 -18.63
CA HIS A 154 -5.68 8.67 -18.44
C HIS A 154 -5.60 9.67 -17.28
N PHE A 155 -4.98 9.30 -16.18
CA PHE A 155 -4.79 10.17 -15.01
C PHE A 155 -4.03 11.44 -15.38
N HIS A 156 -2.89 11.34 -16.07
CA HIS A 156 -2.10 12.51 -16.47
C HIS A 156 -2.90 13.44 -17.39
N HIS A 157 -3.63 12.88 -18.35
CA HIS A 157 -4.48 13.65 -19.25
C HIS A 157 -5.60 14.38 -18.47
N ARG A 158 -6.27 13.67 -17.57
CA ARG A 158 -7.35 14.22 -16.72
C ARG A 158 -6.85 15.32 -15.79
N LEU A 159 -5.71 15.11 -15.12
CA LEU A 159 -5.10 16.10 -14.24
C LEU A 159 -4.72 17.36 -15.00
N ALA A 160 -4.12 17.25 -16.20
CA ALA A 160 -3.77 18.39 -17.03
C ALA A 160 -5.01 19.23 -17.40
N GLN A 161 -6.09 18.58 -17.86
CA GLN A 161 -7.34 19.27 -18.17
C GLN A 161 -7.96 19.94 -16.94
N THR A 162 -7.92 19.27 -15.79
CA THR A 162 -8.49 19.84 -14.55
C THR A 162 -7.68 21.03 -14.06
N LEU A 163 -6.34 21.01 -14.21
CA LEU A 163 -5.48 22.14 -13.89
C LEU A 163 -5.75 23.36 -14.78
N GLU A 164 -5.96 23.17 -16.08
CA GLU A 164 -6.34 24.27 -17.00
C GLU A 164 -7.66 24.93 -16.59
N VAL A 165 -8.63 24.12 -16.15
CA VAL A 165 -9.92 24.65 -15.66
C VAL A 165 -9.71 25.36 -14.32
N ALA A 166 -8.97 24.79 -13.40
CA ALA A 166 -8.67 25.34 -12.08
C ALA A 166 -7.95 26.69 -12.18
N GLU A 167 -6.99 26.81 -13.12
CA GLU A 167 -6.27 28.05 -13.39
C GLU A 167 -7.21 29.14 -13.94
N ARG A 168 -8.02 28.80 -14.94
CA ARG A 168 -8.97 29.75 -15.56
C ARG A 168 -10.04 30.25 -14.59
N GLU A 169 -10.53 29.36 -13.72
CA GLU A 169 -11.61 29.68 -12.79
C GLU A 169 -11.10 30.13 -11.40
N ALA A 170 -9.78 30.16 -11.20
CA ALA A 170 -9.11 30.44 -9.93
C ALA A 170 -9.65 29.59 -8.78
N ARG A 171 -9.90 28.28 -9.04
CA ARG A 171 -10.41 27.34 -8.05
C ARG A 171 -9.34 26.36 -7.61
N PRO A 172 -9.19 26.13 -6.31
CA PRO A 172 -8.24 25.13 -5.82
C PRO A 172 -8.72 23.70 -6.12
N LEU A 173 -7.76 22.81 -6.30
CA LEU A 173 -7.99 21.36 -6.35
C LEU A 173 -7.02 20.64 -5.40
N ALA A 174 -7.39 19.44 -4.99
CA ALA A 174 -6.48 18.57 -4.24
C ALA A 174 -6.17 17.30 -5.03
N LEU A 175 -4.92 16.89 -4.93
CA LEU A 175 -4.43 15.61 -5.42
C LEU A 175 -4.05 14.74 -4.22
N LEU A 176 -4.64 13.54 -4.15
CA LEU A 176 -4.31 12.53 -3.14
C LEU A 176 -3.56 11.38 -3.80
N CYS A 177 -2.37 11.07 -3.28
CA CYS A 177 -1.60 9.87 -3.62
C CYS A 177 -1.79 8.84 -2.51
N ILE A 178 -2.18 7.62 -2.85
CA ILE A 178 -2.54 6.55 -1.90
C ILE A 178 -1.71 5.32 -2.21
N ASP A 179 -1.06 4.76 -1.19
CA ASP A 179 -0.30 3.50 -1.22
C ASP A 179 -0.88 2.54 -0.18
N LEU A 180 -0.92 1.25 -0.46
CA LEU A 180 -1.42 0.24 0.48
C LEU A 180 -0.27 -0.32 1.31
N ASP A 181 -0.32 -0.09 2.61
CA ASP A 181 0.73 -0.54 3.53
C ASP A 181 0.88 -2.07 3.51
N ASN A 182 2.14 -2.52 3.43
CA ASN A 182 2.49 -3.94 3.45
C ASN A 182 1.89 -4.81 2.32
N PHE A 183 1.46 -4.23 1.19
CA PHE A 183 0.89 -4.98 0.07
C PHE A 183 1.84 -6.07 -0.46
N LYS A 184 3.14 -5.76 -0.56
CA LYS A 184 4.16 -6.74 -0.96
C LYS A 184 4.16 -7.96 -0.05
N ARG A 185 4.06 -7.78 1.28
CA ARG A 185 4.00 -8.90 2.24
C ARG A 185 2.78 -9.79 2.01
N ILE A 186 1.64 -9.21 1.66
CA ILE A 186 0.42 -9.98 1.34
C ILE A 186 0.66 -10.84 0.10
N ASN A 187 1.26 -10.27 -0.96
CA ASN A 187 1.63 -11.02 -2.15
C ASN A 187 2.61 -12.16 -1.85
N ASP A 188 3.65 -11.88 -1.06
CA ASP A 188 4.69 -12.85 -0.73
C ASP A 188 4.16 -13.99 0.16
N THR A 189 3.15 -13.70 1.01
CA THR A 189 2.60 -14.67 1.97
C THR A 189 1.41 -15.45 1.41
N LEU A 190 0.46 -14.78 0.73
CA LEU A 190 -0.82 -15.35 0.29
C LEU A 190 -0.88 -15.57 -1.23
N GLY A 191 0.14 -15.11 -1.97
CA GLY A 191 0.24 -15.24 -3.41
C GLY A 191 -0.42 -14.09 -4.18
N HIS A 192 0.06 -13.86 -5.42
CA HIS A 192 -0.39 -12.76 -6.29
C HIS A 192 -1.89 -12.77 -6.60
N GLY A 193 -2.53 -13.95 -6.63
CA GLY A 193 -3.98 -14.05 -6.87
C GLY A 193 -4.82 -13.38 -5.79
N VAL A 194 -4.39 -13.50 -4.51
CA VAL A 194 -5.03 -12.85 -3.37
C VAL A 194 -4.75 -11.34 -3.40
N GLY A 195 -3.54 -10.93 -3.77
CA GLY A 195 -3.20 -9.53 -3.99
C GLY A 195 -4.04 -8.86 -5.08
N ASP A 196 -4.31 -9.57 -6.18
CA ASP A 196 -5.19 -9.09 -7.25
C ASP A 196 -6.63 -8.92 -6.78
N GLU A 197 -7.15 -9.84 -5.96
CA GLU A 197 -8.47 -9.74 -5.34
C GLU A 197 -8.55 -8.54 -4.38
N LEU A 198 -7.50 -8.35 -3.57
CA LEU A 198 -7.36 -7.19 -2.69
C LEU A 198 -7.44 -5.87 -3.48
N LEU A 199 -6.68 -5.74 -4.56
CA LEU A 199 -6.68 -4.52 -5.39
C LEU A 199 -8.06 -4.21 -6.00
N ARG A 200 -8.81 -5.24 -6.43
CA ARG A 200 -10.20 -5.06 -6.92
C ARG A 200 -11.12 -4.56 -5.81
N LEU A 201 -11.00 -5.11 -4.61
CA LEU A 201 -11.77 -4.67 -3.43
C LEU A 201 -11.40 -3.24 -3.03
N MET A 202 -10.12 -2.90 -3.04
CA MET A 202 -9.67 -1.54 -2.75
C MET A 202 -10.23 -0.52 -3.74
N ALA A 203 -10.21 -0.83 -5.05
CA ALA A 203 -10.82 0.01 -6.07
C ALA A 203 -12.32 0.24 -5.81
N ALA A 204 -13.05 -0.80 -5.38
CA ALA A 204 -14.46 -0.69 -5.04
C ALA A 204 -14.69 0.17 -3.78
N ARG A 205 -13.91 -0.04 -2.71
CA ARG A 205 -13.99 0.73 -1.47
C ARG A 205 -13.64 2.21 -1.68
N LEU A 206 -12.62 2.50 -2.49
CA LEU A 206 -12.26 3.87 -2.85
C LEU A 206 -13.40 4.57 -3.60
N ARG A 207 -14.02 3.89 -4.59
CA ARG A 207 -15.21 4.43 -5.28
C ARG A 207 -16.35 4.72 -4.31
N GLU A 208 -16.62 3.84 -3.37
CA GLU A 208 -17.65 4.02 -2.35
C GLU A 208 -17.33 5.21 -1.45
N ALA A 209 -16.09 5.30 -0.96
CA ALA A 209 -15.64 6.40 -0.13
C ALA A 209 -15.76 7.76 -0.84
N LEU A 210 -15.52 7.82 -2.15
CA LEU A 210 -15.64 9.05 -2.93
C LEU A 210 -17.10 9.43 -3.22
N ARG A 211 -17.98 8.47 -3.54
CA ARG A 211 -19.41 8.74 -3.79
C ARG A 211 -20.16 9.29 -2.58
N ALA A 212 -19.77 8.93 -1.38
CA ALA A 212 -20.34 9.48 -0.16
C ALA A 212 -20.07 10.99 0.02
N THR A 213 -19.21 11.59 -0.82
CA THR A 213 -18.94 13.05 -0.84
C THR A 213 -20.09 13.85 -1.44
N ASP A 214 -20.88 13.26 -2.35
CA ASP A 214 -21.98 13.93 -3.05
C ASP A 214 -23.16 14.29 -2.13
N ALA A 215 -23.28 13.62 -0.98
CA ALA A 215 -24.35 13.87 -0.01
C ALA A 215 -24.21 15.20 0.77
N VAL A 216 -23.07 15.92 0.65
CA VAL A 216 -22.75 17.11 1.45
C VAL A 216 -22.57 18.39 0.59
N GLY A 217 -23.22 18.50 -0.57
CA GLY A 217 -23.44 19.83 -1.07
C GLY A 217 -23.21 20.21 -2.52
N ARG A 218 -23.00 19.29 -3.49
CA ARG A 218 -23.22 19.55 -4.93
C ARG A 218 -23.37 18.22 -5.68
N ALA A 219 -24.47 18.08 -6.41
CA ALA A 219 -24.68 16.99 -7.33
C ALA A 219 -23.69 17.11 -8.51
N MET A 220 -22.60 16.32 -8.49
CA MET A 220 -21.77 16.10 -9.67
C MET A 220 -22.48 15.14 -10.61
N PRO A 221 -22.34 15.28 -11.94
CA PRO A 221 -22.96 14.33 -12.88
C PRO A 221 -22.51 12.91 -12.59
N VAL A 222 -23.45 11.98 -12.55
CA VAL A 222 -23.16 10.54 -12.42
C VAL A 222 -22.20 10.13 -13.54
N GLY A 223 -20.96 9.79 -13.20
CA GLY A 223 -19.89 9.44 -14.15
C GLY A 223 -18.59 10.24 -14.00
N ALA A 224 -18.62 11.47 -13.49
CA ALA A 224 -17.41 12.29 -13.31
C ALA A 224 -16.47 11.72 -12.25
N LEU A 225 -17.00 11.10 -11.20
CA LEU A 225 -16.22 10.52 -10.10
C LEU A 225 -15.41 9.26 -10.50
N ASP A 226 -15.88 8.52 -11.50
CA ASP A 226 -15.14 7.32 -11.96
C ASP A 226 -13.89 7.71 -12.78
N GLU A 227 -13.78 8.96 -13.26
CA GLU A 227 -12.61 9.49 -13.96
C GLU A 227 -11.59 10.15 -13.02
N ASP A 228 -11.99 10.53 -11.81
CA ASP A 228 -11.15 11.22 -10.83
C ASP A 228 -10.44 10.26 -9.87
N LEU A 229 -10.72 8.94 -9.93
CA LEU A 229 -9.99 7.87 -9.24
C LEU A 229 -9.22 7.03 -10.25
N SER A 230 -7.93 6.90 -10.08
CA SER A 230 -7.04 6.18 -10.99
C SER A 230 -6.13 5.21 -10.24
N ARG A 231 -5.65 4.16 -10.93
CA ARG A 231 -4.58 3.28 -10.44
C ARG A 231 -3.38 3.42 -11.36
N LEU A 232 -2.23 3.83 -10.79
CA LEU A 232 -1.02 4.07 -11.58
C LEU A 232 -0.20 2.79 -11.83
N GLY A 233 -0.33 1.80 -10.96
CA GLY A 233 0.35 0.51 -11.02
C GLY A 233 0.63 -0.02 -9.61
N GLY A 234 0.94 -1.30 -9.47
CA GLY A 234 1.18 -1.89 -8.15
C GLY A 234 0.02 -1.66 -7.19
N ASP A 235 0.32 -1.06 -6.04
CA ASP A 235 -0.58 -0.68 -4.94
C ASP A 235 -0.89 0.82 -4.87
N GLU A 236 -0.49 1.59 -5.91
CA GLU A 236 -0.65 3.04 -5.97
C GLU A 236 -1.97 3.45 -6.62
N PHE A 237 -2.75 4.28 -5.91
CA PHE A 237 -3.97 4.91 -6.40
C PHE A 237 -3.86 6.43 -6.31
N MET A 238 -4.51 7.12 -7.23
CA MET A 238 -4.60 8.58 -7.25
C MET A 238 -6.05 9.02 -7.22
N VAL A 239 -6.32 10.06 -6.43
CA VAL A 239 -7.63 10.70 -6.37
C VAL A 239 -7.47 12.18 -6.66
N LEU A 240 -8.23 12.66 -7.63
CA LEU A 240 -8.32 14.07 -7.98
C LEU A 240 -9.61 14.65 -7.38
N LEU A 241 -9.49 15.71 -6.62
CA LEU A 241 -10.62 16.43 -6.04
C LEU A 241 -10.68 17.83 -6.65
N PRO A 242 -11.44 18.03 -7.72
CA PRO A 242 -11.61 19.35 -8.32
C PRO A 242 -12.49 20.24 -7.43
N ASP A 243 -12.27 21.55 -7.50
CA ASP A 243 -13.14 22.59 -6.91
C ASP A 243 -13.38 22.39 -5.39
N ILE A 244 -12.29 22.20 -4.63
CA ILE A 244 -12.36 22.10 -3.17
C ILE A 244 -12.57 23.49 -2.52
N ALA A 245 -13.31 23.55 -1.41
CA ALA A 245 -13.51 24.79 -0.66
C ALA A 245 -12.25 25.19 0.13
N GLY A 246 -11.39 24.23 0.48
CA GLY A 246 -10.15 24.42 1.21
C GLY A 246 -9.46 23.10 1.54
N PRO A 247 -8.24 23.15 2.11
CA PRO A 247 -7.48 21.95 2.50
C PRO A 247 -8.24 21.01 3.44
N GLU A 248 -9.07 21.54 4.33
CA GLU A 248 -9.85 20.78 5.30
C GLU A 248 -10.77 19.78 4.61
N GLN A 249 -11.32 20.14 3.45
CA GLN A 249 -12.18 19.23 2.67
C GLN A 249 -11.39 18.03 2.14
N ALA A 250 -10.17 18.25 1.66
CA ALA A 250 -9.29 17.17 1.24
C ALA A 250 -8.91 16.25 2.41
N GLY A 251 -8.66 16.83 3.60
CA GLY A 251 -8.41 16.09 4.83
C GLY A 251 -9.57 15.18 5.25
N LEU A 252 -10.81 15.71 5.20
CA LEU A 252 -12.02 14.92 5.50
C LEU A 252 -12.22 13.76 4.51
N VAL A 253 -11.88 13.95 3.23
CA VAL A 253 -11.92 12.87 2.24
C VAL A 253 -10.86 11.82 2.55
N ALA A 254 -9.63 12.24 2.87
CA ALA A 254 -8.54 11.33 3.23
C ALA A 254 -8.88 10.50 4.49
N GLU A 255 -9.40 11.14 5.53
CA GLU A 255 -9.83 10.45 6.76
C GLU A 255 -10.92 9.40 6.48
N ARG A 256 -11.89 9.73 5.63
CA ARG A 256 -12.93 8.78 5.21
C ARG A 256 -12.36 7.62 4.41
N ILE A 257 -11.41 7.88 3.50
CA ILE A 257 -10.71 6.83 2.74
C ILE A 257 -9.99 5.90 3.72
N VAL A 258 -9.20 6.44 4.66
CA VAL A 258 -8.53 5.65 5.70
C VAL A 258 -9.53 4.76 6.43
N ARG A 259 -10.60 5.35 6.97
CA ARG A 259 -11.63 4.60 7.72
C ARG A 259 -12.30 3.50 6.89
N THR A 260 -12.57 3.74 5.59
CA THR A 260 -13.23 2.78 4.71
C THR A 260 -12.30 1.64 4.31
N ILE A 261 -11.03 1.93 4.03
CA ILE A 261 -10.03 0.92 3.65
C ILE A 261 -9.65 0.05 4.84
N THR A 262 -9.46 0.63 6.02
CA THR A 262 -9.02 -0.08 7.24
C THR A 262 -10.08 -1.04 7.80
N GLN A 263 -11.27 -1.13 7.21
CA GLN A 263 -12.24 -2.15 7.62
C GLN A 263 -11.74 -3.56 7.26
N PRO A 264 -11.84 -4.53 8.18
CA PRO A 264 -11.49 -5.92 7.89
C PRO A 264 -12.14 -6.42 6.61
N MET A 265 -11.45 -7.25 5.86
CA MET A 265 -11.95 -7.84 4.63
C MET A 265 -11.62 -9.31 4.55
N ARG A 266 -12.50 -10.06 3.89
CA ARG A 266 -12.31 -11.49 3.67
C ARG A 266 -11.84 -11.73 2.24
N LEU A 267 -10.64 -12.29 2.10
CA LEU A 267 -10.03 -12.69 0.83
C LEU A 267 -9.93 -14.23 0.81
N GLY A 268 -10.83 -14.87 0.10
CA GLY A 268 -10.95 -16.32 0.13
C GLY A 268 -11.25 -16.83 1.56
N GLN A 269 -10.29 -17.54 2.17
CA GLN A 269 -10.40 -18.08 3.54
C GLN A 269 -9.69 -17.19 4.59
N HIS A 270 -9.04 -16.12 4.19
CA HIS A 270 -8.24 -15.27 5.05
C HIS A 270 -8.98 -13.97 5.39
N GLU A 271 -8.94 -13.58 6.64
CA GLU A 271 -9.33 -12.24 7.07
C GLU A 271 -8.08 -11.36 7.04
N VAL A 272 -8.13 -10.27 6.27
CA VAL A 272 -6.98 -9.38 6.05
C VAL A 272 -7.36 -7.97 6.44
N LEU A 273 -6.46 -7.31 7.15
CA LEU A 273 -6.53 -5.90 7.47
C LEU A 273 -5.44 -5.18 6.70
N VAL A 274 -5.82 -4.16 5.93
CA VAL A 274 -4.90 -3.31 5.16
C VAL A 274 -5.17 -1.87 5.50
N THR A 275 -4.12 -1.09 5.61
CA THR A 275 -4.18 0.35 5.85
C THR A 275 -3.63 1.10 4.65
N PRO A 276 -4.14 2.32 4.33
CA PRO A 276 -3.56 3.17 3.32
C PRO A 276 -2.62 4.21 3.96
N SER A 277 -1.57 4.58 3.25
CA SER A 277 -0.82 5.81 3.49
C SER A 277 -1.18 6.83 2.42
N ILE A 278 -1.58 8.06 2.81
CA ILE A 278 -2.13 9.06 1.88
C ILE A 278 -1.32 10.35 1.94
N GLY A 279 -0.84 10.83 0.78
CA GLY A 279 -0.25 12.15 0.63
C GLY A 279 -1.18 13.10 -0.10
N ILE A 280 -1.27 14.34 0.35
CA ILE A 280 -2.17 15.36 -0.16
C ILE A 280 -1.36 16.56 -0.61
N ALA A 281 -1.57 17.00 -1.88
CA ALA A 281 -1.05 18.25 -2.40
C ALA A 281 -2.17 19.11 -2.95
N ILE A 282 -2.12 20.42 -2.67
CA ILE A 282 -3.14 21.40 -3.02
C ILE A 282 -2.62 22.31 -4.14
N TYR A 283 -3.38 22.46 -5.21
CA TYR A 283 -3.15 23.48 -6.23
C TYR A 283 -3.85 24.80 -5.83
N PRO A 284 -3.23 25.96 -6.02
CA PRO A 284 -1.88 26.18 -6.57
C PRO A 284 -0.75 26.21 -5.53
N SER A 285 -1.06 26.10 -4.21
CA SER A 285 -0.07 26.30 -3.13
C SER A 285 1.10 25.32 -3.17
N ASP A 286 0.82 24.06 -3.50
CA ASP A 286 1.79 22.98 -3.43
C ASP A 286 2.34 22.57 -4.80
N GLY A 287 1.95 23.28 -5.87
CA GLY A 287 2.45 23.08 -7.21
C GLY A 287 1.64 23.83 -8.25
N SER A 288 2.32 24.45 -9.21
CA SER A 288 1.70 25.18 -10.32
C SER A 288 1.49 24.35 -11.57
N ASN A 289 2.03 23.14 -11.62
CA ASN A 289 1.92 22.23 -12.76
C ASN A 289 1.74 20.78 -12.30
N HIS A 290 1.35 19.89 -13.23
CA HIS A 290 1.03 18.51 -12.93
C HIS A 290 2.22 17.73 -12.34
N GLU A 291 3.45 17.93 -12.84
CA GLU A 291 4.64 17.20 -12.39
C GLU A 291 4.97 17.54 -10.94
N THR A 292 4.95 18.84 -10.61
CA THR A 292 5.23 19.31 -9.25
C THR A 292 4.17 18.84 -8.26
N LEU A 293 2.90 18.90 -8.66
CA LEU A 293 1.79 18.50 -7.79
C LEU A 293 1.82 17.00 -7.49
N VAL A 294 2.07 16.16 -8.51
CA VAL A 294 2.21 14.71 -8.33
C VAL A 294 3.40 14.38 -7.45
N LYS A 295 4.57 14.98 -7.74
CA LYS A 295 5.78 14.79 -6.92
C LYS A 295 5.54 15.15 -5.45
N ASN A 296 4.85 16.26 -5.20
CA ASN A 296 4.62 16.74 -3.83
C ASN A 296 3.56 15.92 -3.09
N ALA A 297 2.53 15.40 -3.79
CA ALA A 297 1.61 14.43 -3.22
C ALA A 297 2.29 13.10 -2.86
N ASP A 298 3.15 12.59 -3.75
CA ASP A 298 3.93 11.37 -3.50
C ASP A 298 4.87 11.54 -2.29
N LEU A 299 5.57 12.68 -2.22
CA LEU A 299 6.42 13.00 -1.08
C LEU A 299 5.63 13.06 0.24
N ALA A 300 4.44 13.66 0.24
CA ALA A 300 3.58 13.70 1.41
C ALA A 300 3.11 12.28 1.82
N MET A 301 2.76 11.43 0.85
CA MET A 301 2.40 10.03 1.08
C MET A 301 3.54 9.26 1.75
N TYR A 302 4.76 9.43 1.25
CA TYR A 302 5.94 8.83 1.87
C TYR A 302 6.13 9.28 3.33
N PHE A 303 5.89 10.56 3.65
CA PHE A 303 5.93 11.05 5.02
C PHE A 303 4.78 10.50 5.88
N ALA A 304 3.59 10.33 5.33
CA ALA A 304 2.48 9.66 6.02
C ALA A 304 2.86 8.22 6.39
N LYS A 305 3.40 7.45 5.46
CA LYS A 305 3.85 6.06 5.66
C LYS A 305 4.85 5.92 6.82
N ARG A 306 5.72 6.91 7.02
CA ARG A 306 6.70 6.94 8.12
C ARG A 306 6.11 7.31 9.48
N ARG A 307 5.00 8.05 9.51
CA ARG A 307 4.30 8.37 10.77
C ARG A 307 3.56 7.18 11.37
N GLY A 308 3.28 6.19 10.53
CA GLY A 308 2.60 4.96 10.90
C GLY A 308 1.52 4.56 9.91
N PRO A 309 1.08 3.31 9.94
CA PRO A 309 0.08 2.79 9.03
C PRO A 309 -1.28 3.47 9.22
N GLY A 310 -2.03 3.63 8.13
CA GLY A 310 -3.39 4.20 8.17
C GLY A 310 -3.42 5.70 8.46
N THR A 311 -2.42 6.45 7.97
CA THR A 311 -2.32 7.89 8.19
C THR A 311 -2.34 8.68 6.88
N PHE A 312 -2.56 9.99 6.97
CA PHE A 312 -2.39 10.89 5.86
C PHE A 312 -1.54 12.11 6.24
N ALA A 313 -0.91 12.75 5.26
CA ALA A 313 -0.16 13.98 5.43
C ALA A 313 -0.44 14.95 4.28
N PHE A 314 -0.53 16.23 4.61
CA PHE A 314 -0.44 17.29 3.62
C PHE A 314 1.02 17.54 3.27
N PHE A 315 1.28 17.92 2.02
CA PHE A 315 2.58 18.36 1.62
C PHE A 315 3.02 19.61 2.41
N ASP A 316 4.27 19.62 2.80
CA ASP A 316 4.94 20.76 3.41
C ASP A 316 6.30 20.95 2.68
N PRO A 317 6.66 22.15 2.24
CA PRO A 317 7.96 22.39 1.61
C PRO A 317 9.17 21.89 2.41
N ALA A 318 9.09 21.81 3.74
CA ALA A 318 10.11 21.21 4.59
C ALA A 318 10.36 19.72 4.30
N MET A 319 9.36 19.01 3.73
CA MET A 319 9.50 17.61 3.32
C MET A 319 10.52 17.43 2.20
N ASN A 320 10.63 18.38 1.26
CA ASN A 320 11.66 18.35 0.22
C ASN A 320 13.07 18.37 0.81
N ALA A 321 13.30 19.23 1.82
CA ALA A 321 14.58 19.29 2.52
C ALA A 321 14.87 17.98 3.28
N GLY A 322 13.84 17.40 3.92
CA GLY A 322 13.92 16.11 4.60
C GLY A 322 14.26 14.95 3.65
N ALA A 323 13.65 14.89 2.48
CA ALA A 323 13.94 13.87 1.47
C ALA A 323 15.37 13.99 0.90
N LEU A 324 15.81 15.20 0.59
CA LEU A 324 17.17 15.45 0.12
C LEU A 324 18.21 15.10 1.20
N LYS A 325 17.96 15.52 2.45
CA LYS A 325 18.82 15.14 3.58
C LYS A 325 18.93 13.62 3.70
N ARG A 326 17.83 12.89 3.56
CA ARG A 326 17.81 11.44 3.64
C ARG A 326 18.64 10.77 2.55
N LEU A 327 18.53 11.21 1.29
CA LEU A 327 19.37 10.71 0.19
C LEU A 327 20.85 10.96 0.47
N THR A 328 21.18 12.12 1.05
CA THR A 328 22.54 12.45 1.46
C THR A 328 23.02 11.50 2.56
N VAL A 329 22.20 11.30 3.60
CA VAL A 329 22.49 10.38 4.72
C VAL A 329 22.69 8.95 4.19
N GLU A 330 21.83 8.44 3.31
CA GLU A 330 21.97 7.12 2.70
C GLU A 330 23.28 6.96 1.93
N GLY A 331 23.58 7.94 1.05
CA GLY A 331 24.81 7.92 0.25
C GLY A 331 26.08 7.89 1.10
N LYS A 332 26.08 8.61 2.23
CA LYS A 332 27.21 8.65 3.17
C LYS A 332 27.29 7.38 4.04
N LEU A 333 26.15 6.85 4.47
CA LEU A 333 26.09 5.67 5.34
C LEU A 333 26.68 4.41 4.69
N ARG A 334 26.57 4.26 3.36
CA ARG A 334 27.18 3.15 2.60
C ARG A 334 28.67 2.98 2.85
N ASN A 335 29.38 4.07 3.07
CA ASN A 335 30.83 4.09 3.25
C ASN A 335 31.24 4.30 4.71
N ALA A 336 30.30 4.44 5.64
CA ALA A 336 30.56 4.81 7.04
C ALA A 336 31.50 3.83 7.76
N ILE A 337 31.39 2.52 7.49
CA ILE A 337 32.31 1.50 8.05
C ILE A 337 33.71 1.67 7.47
N ALA A 338 33.83 1.77 6.14
CA ALA A 338 35.11 1.87 5.45
C ALA A 338 35.85 3.18 5.81
N ASN A 339 35.10 4.24 6.05
CA ASN A 339 35.65 5.55 6.44
C ASN A 339 35.92 5.68 7.95
N HIS A 340 35.68 4.63 8.75
CA HIS A 340 35.80 4.67 10.22
C HIS A 340 34.96 5.76 10.89
N GLU A 341 33.78 6.04 10.36
CA GLU A 341 32.84 7.06 10.87
C GLU A 341 31.91 6.52 11.96
N LEU A 342 31.83 5.18 12.11
CA LEU A 342 31.07 4.53 13.15
C LEU A 342 31.92 4.32 14.41
N SER A 343 31.31 4.47 15.57
CA SER A 343 31.88 4.17 16.87
C SER A 343 30.84 3.52 17.78
N LEU A 344 31.32 2.77 18.78
CA LEU A 344 30.46 2.22 19.84
C LEU A 344 30.56 3.08 21.08
N HIS A 345 29.41 3.46 21.62
CA HIS A 345 29.25 3.98 22.95
C HIS A 345 28.62 2.92 23.82
N PHE A 346 28.94 2.93 25.12
CA PHE A 346 28.50 1.92 26.06
C PHE A 346 27.72 2.58 27.18
N GLN A 347 26.51 2.09 27.44
CA GLN A 347 25.68 2.61 28.50
C GLN A 347 25.56 1.55 29.61
N PRO A 348 25.92 1.88 30.87
CA PRO A 348 25.86 0.92 31.95
C PRO A 348 24.44 0.61 32.40
N GLN A 349 24.20 -0.66 32.69
CA GLN A 349 23.01 -1.19 33.35
C GLN A 349 23.31 -1.48 34.80
N PHE A 350 22.47 -0.97 35.72
CA PHE A 350 22.69 -1.06 37.14
C PHE A 350 21.67 -2.00 37.82
N ASN A 351 22.13 -2.84 38.66
CA ASN A 351 21.29 -3.63 39.56
C ASN A 351 20.78 -2.76 40.70
N LEU A 352 19.46 -2.55 40.77
CA LEU A 352 18.82 -1.68 41.75
C LEU A 352 18.88 -2.24 43.19
N GLY A 353 19.06 -3.54 43.34
CA GLY A 353 19.25 -4.20 44.65
C GLY A 353 20.63 -3.99 45.25
N THR A 354 21.69 -4.04 44.42
CA THR A 354 23.08 -3.98 44.85
C THR A 354 23.75 -2.63 44.60
N GLY A 355 23.24 -1.84 43.64
CA GLY A 355 23.86 -0.61 43.16
C GLY A 355 25.14 -0.84 42.35
N LEU A 356 25.34 -2.05 41.81
CA LEU A 356 26.50 -2.41 40.99
C LEU A 356 26.11 -2.43 39.49
N ILE A 357 27.10 -2.18 38.62
CA ILE A 357 26.95 -2.43 37.20
C ILE A 357 26.85 -3.95 36.98
N CYS A 358 25.87 -4.35 36.17
CA CYS A 358 25.64 -5.75 35.80
C CYS A 358 25.72 -5.98 34.28
N GLY A 359 25.76 -4.94 33.49
CA GLY A 359 25.89 -5.01 32.06
C GLY A 359 26.23 -3.68 31.43
N MET A 360 26.58 -3.70 30.14
CA MET A 360 26.78 -2.55 29.30
C MET A 360 25.99 -2.75 27.99
N GLU A 361 25.20 -1.80 27.61
CA GLU A 361 24.58 -1.79 26.27
C GLU A 361 25.49 -1.08 25.27
N ALA A 362 25.79 -1.75 24.14
CA ALA A 362 26.58 -1.21 23.04
C ALA A 362 25.69 -0.48 22.05
N LEU A 363 25.88 0.81 21.93
CA LEU A 363 25.07 1.72 21.11
C LEU A 363 25.91 2.31 19.99
N VAL A 364 25.51 2.08 18.74
CA VAL A 364 26.19 2.62 17.56
C VAL A 364 26.02 4.14 17.51
N ARG A 365 27.11 4.84 17.18
CA ARG A 365 27.17 6.28 16.93
C ARG A 365 27.79 6.52 15.57
N TRP A 366 27.28 7.47 14.84
CA TRP A 366 27.80 7.85 13.55
C TRP A 366 28.18 9.32 13.51
N ASN A 367 29.45 9.58 13.23
CA ASN A 367 30.01 10.91 13.08
C ASN A 367 30.60 11.04 11.67
N ASN A 368 29.91 11.77 10.80
CA ASN A 368 30.34 12.02 9.44
C ASN A 368 30.99 13.42 9.33
N ALA A 369 32.06 13.57 8.52
CA ALA A 369 32.78 14.83 8.40
C ALA A 369 31.93 16.00 7.88
N GLU A 370 30.91 15.74 7.06
CA GLU A 370 30.04 16.76 6.47
C GLU A 370 28.71 16.92 7.23
N LEU A 371 28.15 15.81 7.74
CA LEU A 371 26.85 15.80 8.42
C LEU A 371 26.97 16.05 9.93
N GLY A 372 28.20 15.95 10.48
CA GLY A 372 28.40 15.93 11.94
C GLY A 372 27.90 14.65 12.57
N SER A 373 27.43 14.75 13.82
CA SER A 373 26.84 13.63 14.55
C SER A 373 25.42 13.34 14.05
N VAL A 374 25.21 12.19 13.43
CA VAL A 374 23.90 11.73 12.94
C VAL A 374 23.26 10.84 14.01
N PRO A 375 22.06 11.15 14.51
CA PRO A 375 21.43 10.37 15.58
C PRO A 375 20.99 8.99 15.09
N PRO A 376 21.04 7.95 15.95
CA PRO A 376 20.58 6.58 15.63
C PRO A 376 19.13 6.53 15.10
N SER A 377 18.24 7.33 15.65
CA SER A 377 16.83 7.45 15.20
C SER A 377 16.68 7.92 13.75
N GLU A 378 17.72 8.52 13.16
CA GLU A 378 17.75 8.96 11.76
C GLU A 378 18.37 7.91 10.84
N PHE A 379 19.53 7.31 11.21
CA PHE A 379 20.24 6.42 10.30
C PHE A 379 19.91 4.93 10.46
N ILE A 380 19.49 4.45 11.63
CA ILE A 380 19.14 3.03 11.83
C ILE A 380 17.93 2.60 10.98
N PRO A 381 16.78 3.32 10.98
CA PRO A 381 15.68 2.97 10.10
C PRO A 381 16.06 2.97 8.61
N LEU A 382 16.93 3.92 8.22
CA LEU A 382 17.45 3.99 6.85
C LEU A 382 18.36 2.81 6.52
N ALA A 383 19.22 2.40 7.47
CA ALA A 383 20.05 1.21 7.32
C ALA A 383 19.23 -0.07 7.17
N GLU A 384 18.12 -0.20 7.90
CA GLU A 384 17.18 -1.33 7.79
C GLU A 384 16.51 -1.36 6.42
N GLU A 385 15.91 -0.25 5.98
CA GLU A 385 15.24 -0.15 4.67
C GLU A 385 16.19 -0.45 3.50
N THR A 386 17.45 -0.04 3.60
CA THR A 386 18.46 -0.22 2.53
C THR A 386 19.28 -1.50 2.66
N GLY A 387 19.09 -2.28 3.74
CA GLY A 387 19.89 -3.47 4.04
C GLY A 387 21.29 -3.19 4.58
N LEU A 388 21.68 -1.94 4.74
CA LEU A 388 22.98 -1.55 5.32
C LEU A 388 23.10 -1.91 6.80
N ILE A 389 21.99 -2.19 7.47
CA ILE A 389 21.98 -2.66 8.86
C ILE A 389 22.72 -3.98 9.03
N LEU A 390 22.78 -4.83 7.99
CA LEU A 390 23.49 -6.12 8.06
C LEU A 390 24.98 -5.95 8.30
N PRO A 391 25.75 -5.24 7.46
CA PRO A 391 27.18 -5.01 7.73
C PRO A 391 27.43 -4.12 8.95
N ILE A 392 26.55 -3.15 9.25
CA ILE A 392 26.67 -2.30 10.44
C ILE A 392 26.48 -3.14 11.71
N GLY A 393 25.47 -4.00 11.74
CA GLY A 393 25.20 -4.86 12.89
C GLY A 393 26.28 -5.92 13.13
N GLU A 394 26.85 -6.52 12.07
CA GLU A 394 28.00 -7.40 12.19
C GLU A 394 29.22 -6.66 12.76
N TRP A 395 29.51 -5.47 12.27
CA TRP A 395 30.57 -4.61 12.78
C TRP A 395 30.37 -4.26 14.26
N ALA A 396 29.15 -3.89 14.64
CA ALA A 396 28.79 -3.57 16.02
C ALA A 396 28.93 -4.77 16.96
N LEU A 397 28.45 -5.94 16.54
CA LEU A 397 28.56 -7.18 17.30
C LEU A 397 30.01 -7.57 17.56
N ARG A 398 30.85 -7.53 16.53
CA ARG A 398 32.29 -7.81 16.65
C ARG A 398 32.98 -6.83 17.60
N GLY A 399 32.72 -5.55 17.44
CA GLY A 399 33.29 -4.49 18.28
C GLY A 399 32.87 -4.59 19.74
N ALA A 400 31.59 -4.86 19.99
CA ALA A 400 31.06 -5.02 21.35
C ALA A 400 31.64 -6.25 22.05
N CYS A 401 31.70 -7.39 21.37
CA CYS A 401 32.29 -8.61 21.92
C CYS A 401 33.79 -8.45 22.24
N ALA A 402 34.54 -7.86 21.32
CA ALA A 402 35.96 -7.59 21.49
C ALA A 402 36.21 -6.64 22.68
N GLN A 403 35.40 -5.59 22.84
CA GLN A 403 35.50 -4.65 23.95
C GLN A 403 35.16 -5.31 25.29
N ALA A 404 34.10 -6.12 25.33
CA ALA A 404 33.74 -6.86 26.55
C ALA A 404 34.84 -7.83 26.99
N LYS A 405 35.46 -8.55 26.03
CA LYS A 405 36.59 -9.43 26.28
C LYS A 405 37.77 -8.66 26.90
N ALA A 406 38.14 -7.51 26.30
CA ALA A 406 39.23 -6.66 26.81
C ALA A 406 38.99 -6.20 28.25
N TRP A 407 37.79 -5.74 28.59
CA TRP A 407 37.44 -5.34 29.95
C TRP A 407 37.54 -6.51 30.96
N ARG A 408 37.12 -7.70 30.52
CA ARG A 408 37.20 -8.90 31.35
C ARG A 408 38.63 -9.36 31.61
N GLU A 409 39.49 -9.28 30.62
CA GLU A 409 40.93 -9.62 30.77
C GLU A 409 41.64 -8.70 31.77
N GLU A 410 41.19 -7.45 31.86
CA GLU A 410 41.67 -6.50 32.86
C GLU A 410 41.00 -6.68 34.23
N GLY A 411 40.08 -7.65 34.37
CA GLY A 411 39.37 -7.94 35.65
C GLY A 411 38.31 -6.90 36.00
N LEU A 412 37.83 -6.11 35.03
CA LEU A 412 36.80 -5.12 35.29
C LEU A 412 35.42 -5.78 35.48
N PRO A 413 34.54 -5.21 36.33
CA PRO A 413 33.27 -5.83 36.70
C PRO A 413 32.21 -5.67 35.62
N VAL A 414 32.42 -6.27 34.45
CA VAL A 414 31.43 -6.32 33.36
C VAL A 414 30.84 -7.71 33.33
N ALA A 415 29.59 -7.84 33.74
CA ALA A 415 28.90 -9.11 33.74
C ALA A 415 28.42 -9.53 32.35
N ARG A 416 28.03 -8.56 31.48
CA ARG A 416 27.58 -8.83 30.13
C ARG A 416 27.67 -7.60 29.21
N ILE A 417 27.63 -7.84 27.92
CA ILE A 417 27.49 -6.82 26.87
C ILE A 417 26.22 -7.06 26.07
N ALA A 418 25.34 -6.08 26.01
CA ALA A 418 24.10 -6.14 25.27
C ALA A 418 24.26 -5.47 23.88
N VAL A 419 23.73 -6.11 22.85
CA VAL A 419 23.81 -5.64 21.45
C VAL A 419 22.43 -5.73 20.82
N ASN A 420 21.98 -4.61 20.25
CA ASN A 420 20.73 -4.51 19.52
C ASN A 420 20.79 -5.28 18.19
N VAL A 421 19.75 -6.06 17.88
CA VAL A 421 19.59 -6.87 16.66
C VAL A 421 18.32 -6.47 15.93
N SER A 422 18.47 -6.04 14.69
CA SER A 422 17.33 -5.70 13.84
C SER A 422 16.57 -6.94 13.36
N GLY A 423 15.28 -6.77 13.01
CA GLY A 423 14.50 -7.85 12.43
C GLY A 423 15.08 -8.38 11.11
N LEU A 424 15.75 -7.53 10.34
CA LEU A 424 16.40 -7.93 9.09
C LEU A 424 17.61 -8.84 9.35
N GLN A 425 18.41 -8.56 10.38
CA GLN A 425 19.53 -9.42 10.78
C GLN A 425 19.02 -10.76 11.29
N LEU A 426 18.02 -10.74 12.17
CA LEU A 426 17.42 -11.97 12.70
C LEU A 426 16.85 -12.83 11.57
N SER A 427 16.25 -12.22 10.53
CA SER A 427 15.68 -12.90 9.35
C SER A 427 16.72 -13.50 8.40
N GLN A 428 17.99 -13.18 8.59
CA GLN A 428 19.05 -13.67 7.69
C GLN A 428 19.39 -15.13 8.01
N ARG A 429 19.33 -16.00 6.99
CA ARG A 429 19.79 -17.39 7.15
C ARG A 429 21.28 -17.41 7.58
N GLY A 430 21.57 -18.08 8.67
CA GLY A 430 22.95 -18.18 9.20
C GLY A 430 23.32 -17.10 10.22
N PHE A 431 22.38 -16.29 10.72
CA PHE A 431 22.65 -15.30 11.76
C PHE A 431 23.22 -15.94 13.04
N ALA A 432 22.68 -17.08 13.50
CA ALA A 432 23.22 -17.82 14.62
C ALA A 432 24.67 -18.32 14.37
N ASP A 433 25.02 -18.68 13.13
CA ASP A 433 26.39 -19.04 12.77
C ASP A 433 27.34 -17.84 12.78
N LEU A 434 26.85 -16.66 12.38
CA LEU A 434 27.59 -15.41 12.53
C LEU A 434 27.91 -15.13 13.99
N VAL A 435 26.92 -15.19 14.87
CA VAL A 435 27.09 -15.00 16.33
C VAL A 435 28.12 -15.98 16.88
N ARG A 436 28.02 -17.28 16.54
CA ARG A 436 28.97 -18.32 16.93
C ARG A 436 30.40 -18.03 16.45
N THR A 437 30.52 -17.50 15.24
CA THR A 437 31.80 -17.14 14.64
C THR A 437 32.41 -15.94 15.35
N VAL A 438 31.64 -14.89 15.64
CA VAL A 438 32.09 -13.70 16.36
C VAL A 438 32.55 -14.06 17.77
N LEU A 439 31.79 -14.85 18.52
CA LEU A 439 32.16 -15.29 19.86
C LEU A 439 33.48 -16.09 19.85
N ARG A 440 33.67 -16.96 18.87
CA ARG A 440 34.91 -17.71 18.69
C ARG A 440 36.10 -16.82 18.36
N GLU A 441 35.95 -15.85 17.47
CA GLU A 441 37.01 -14.95 17.03
C GLU A 441 37.42 -13.95 18.11
N THR A 442 36.46 -13.50 18.92
CA THR A 442 36.72 -12.58 20.03
C THR A 442 37.06 -13.31 21.33
N GLU A 443 36.94 -14.63 21.36
CA GLU A 443 37.13 -15.46 22.57
C GLU A 443 36.25 -15.02 23.77
N LEU A 444 35.10 -14.39 23.50
CA LEU A 444 34.14 -14.03 24.53
C LEU A 444 33.27 -15.24 24.86
N PRO A 445 33.16 -15.68 26.14
CA PRO A 445 32.25 -16.76 26.52
C PRO A 445 30.80 -16.32 26.22
N PRO A 446 29.96 -17.21 25.67
CA PRO A 446 28.62 -16.86 25.20
C PRO A 446 27.70 -16.22 26.24
N GLU A 447 27.78 -16.64 27.48
CA GLU A 447 27.00 -16.14 28.62
C GLU A 447 27.22 -14.64 28.93
N PHE A 448 28.23 -14.01 28.31
CA PHE A 448 28.51 -12.59 28.46
C PHE A 448 27.99 -11.75 27.31
N LEU A 449 27.38 -12.37 26.27
CA LEU A 449 26.69 -11.70 25.21
C LEU A 449 25.18 -11.78 25.41
N GLU A 450 24.53 -10.62 25.40
CA GLU A 450 23.10 -10.46 25.36
C GLU A 450 22.70 -9.88 23.98
N LEU A 451 21.68 -10.45 23.35
CA LEU A 451 21.10 -9.93 22.12
C LEU A 451 19.74 -9.33 22.43
N GLU A 452 19.57 -8.06 22.11
CA GLU A 452 18.35 -7.30 22.34
C GLU A 452 17.54 -7.23 21.04
N ILE A 453 16.26 -7.65 21.08
CA ILE A 453 15.37 -7.77 19.92
C ILE A 453 14.07 -7.07 20.29
N THR A 454 13.60 -6.16 19.43
CA THR A 454 12.37 -5.42 19.72
C THR A 454 11.13 -6.32 19.75
N GLU A 455 10.16 -5.97 20.58
CA GLU A 455 8.89 -6.68 20.72
C GLU A 455 8.22 -6.95 19.37
N SER A 456 8.16 -5.93 18.51
CA SER A 456 7.54 -6.01 17.20
C SER A 456 8.15 -7.09 16.30
N VAL A 457 9.48 -7.28 16.35
CA VAL A 457 10.18 -8.30 15.57
C VAL A 457 9.84 -9.71 16.06
N VAL A 458 9.81 -9.91 17.37
CA VAL A 458 9.51 -11.21 17.97
C VAL A 458 8.07 -11.64 17.69
N MET A 459 7.12 -10.70 17.67
CA MET A 459 5.70 -10.98 17.52
C MET A 459 5.22 -11.14 16.06
N GLN A 460 5.99 -10.68 15.05
CA GLN A 460 5.56 -10.65 13.64
C GLN A 460 5.67 -12.00 12.88
N ASN A 461 6.57 -12.93 13.28
CA ASN A 461 6.86 -14.14 12.50
C ASN A 461 7.00 -15.39 13.39
N GLU A 462 5.92 -16.13 13.54
CA GLU A 462 5.72 -17.10 14.62
C GLU A 462 6.70 -18.30 14.62
N ALA A 463 6.71 -19.11 13.60
CA ALA A 463 7.44 -20.37 13.60
C ALA A 463 8.96 -20.19 13.38
N TRP A 464 9.31 -19.31 12.46
CA TRP A 464 10.72 -19.08 12.11
C TRP A 464 11.48 -18.32 13.22
N THR A 465 10.85 -17.33 13.87
CA THR A 465 11.47 -16.58 14.97
C THR A 465 11.79 -17.49 16.14
N GLU A 466 10.89 -18.40 16.50
CA GLU A 466 11.10 -19.35 17.58
C GLU A 466 12.31 -20.25 17.32
N ASP A 467 12.47 -20.76 16.11
CA ASP A 467 13.60 -21.62 15.74
C ASP A 467 14.93 -20.87 15.85
N VAL A 468 15.01 -19.64 15.33
CA VAL A 468 16.23 -18.82 15.40
C VAL A 468 16.57 -18.46 16.86
N LEU A 469 15.58 -18.10 17.68
CA LEU A 469 15.81 -17.83 19.12
C LEU A 469 16.31 -19.06 19.87
N LYS A 470 15.78 -20.26 19.57
CA LYS A 470 16.28 -21.52 20.12
C LYS A 470 17.71 -21.82 19.68
N ASP A 471 18.04 -21.57 18.42
CA ASP A 471 19.40 -21.73 17.90
C ASP A 471 20.39 -20.81 18.62
N LEU A 472 20.01 -19.53 18.80
CA LEU A 472 20.81 -18.57 19.58
C LEU A 472 20.99 -19.01 21.03
N LYS A 473 19.92 -19.45 21.69
CA LYS A 473 20.03 -20.00 23.08
C LYS A 473 20.91 -21.23 23.15
N SER A 474 20.93 -22.07 22.11
CA SER A 474 21.80 -23.25 22.05
C SER A 474 23.29 -22.90 22.03
N ILE A 475 23.65 -21.67 21.61
CA ILE A 475 25.03 -21.14 21.70
C ILE A 475 25.39 -20.77 23.13
N GLY A 476 24.42 -20.42 23.97
CA GLY A 476 24.59 -20.01 25.34
C GLY A 476 24.50 -18.49 25.57
N VAL A 477 24.07 -17.72 24.57
CA VAL A 477 23.85 -16.28 24.71
C VAL A 477 22.57 -15.97 25.49
N GLU A 478 22.48 -14.77 26.08
CA GLU A 478 21.27 -14.26 26.70
C GLU A 478 20.44 -13.51 25.67
N LEU A 479 19.09 -13.55 25.80
CA LEU A 479 18.13 -12.90 24.92
C LEU A 479 17.26 -11.95 25.72
N ALA A 480 17.14 -10.70 25.24
CA ALA A 480 16.25 -9.70 25.81
C ALA A 480 15.23 -9.21 24.79
N ILE A 481 14.00 -8.97 25.24
CA ILE A 481 13.01 -8.24 24.45
C ILE A 481 13.09 -6.78 24.80
N ASP A 482 13.29 -5.95 23.77
CA ASP A 482 13.40 -4.50 23.87
C ASP A 482 12.10 -3.79 23.49
N ASP A 483 11.93 -2.51 23.92
CA ASP A 483 10.75 -1.66 23.70
C ASP A 483 9.43 -2.31 24.16
N PHE A 484 9.47 -3.11 25.24
CA PHE A 484 8.32 -3.89 25.67
C PHE A 484 7.18 -3.01 26.21
N GLY A 485 5.96 -3.29 25.70
CA GLY A 485 4.71 -2.60 26.05
C GLY A 485 4.22 -1.65 24.96
N THR A 486 5.03 -1.37 23.92
CA THR A 486 4.63 -0.49 22.82
C THR A 486 3.84 -1.21 21.72
N GLY A 487 3.81 -2.57 21.77
CA GLY A 487 3.17 -3.45 20.79
C GLY A 487 1.97 -4.22 21.33
N TYR A 488 1.40 -5.08 20.47
CA TYR A 488 0.31 -5.99 20.82
C TYR A 488 0.88 -7.35 21.27
N SER A 489 1.37 -7.46 22.50
CA SER A 489 1.88 -8.73 23.03
C SER A 489 0.78 -9.70 23.45
N SER A 490 0.83 -10.93 22.92
CA SER A 490 0.13 -12.05 23.51
C SER A 490 0.97 -12.66 24.64
N PHE A 491 0.51 -12.54 25.89
CA PHE A 491 1.18 -13.15 27.07
C PHE A 491 1.41 -14.66 26.91
N ALA A 492 0.55 -15.36 26.16
CA ALA A 492 0.69 -16.78 25.90
C ALA A 492 1.98 -17.08 25.12
N ARG A 493 2.34 -16.24 24.16
CA ARG A 493 3.54 -16.38 23.33
C ARG A 493 4.83 -16.05 24.06
N LEU A 494 4.80 -14.98 24.87
CA LEU A 494 5.98 -14.59 25.64
C LEU A 494 6.53 -15.77 26.48
N ARG A 495 5.64 -16.65 26.94
CA ARG A 495 6.02 -17.86 27.70
C ARG A 495 6.71 -18.93 26.86
N GLU A 496 6.51 -18.93 25.53
CA GLU A 496 7.04 -19.94 24.61
C GLU A 496 8.44 -19.58 24.12
N PHE A 497 8.79 -18.30 24.15
CA PHE A 497 10.10 -17.84 23.72
C PHE A 497 11.18 -18.05 24.80
N PRO A 498 12.38 -18.52 24.41
CA PRO A 498 13.47 -18.79 25.33
C PRO A 498 14.24 -17.49 25.68
N ILE A 499 13.55 -16.53 26.28
CA ILE A 499 14.10 -15.22 26.67
C ILE A 499 14.51 -15.19 28.13
N ASP A 500 15.45 -14.32 28.48
CA ASP A 500 15.98 -14.15 29.83
C ASP A 500 15.52 -12.84 30.45
N ARG A 501 15.21 -11.81 29.61
CA ARG A 501 14.99 -10.45 30.08
C ARG A 501 13.94 -9.69 29.30
N LEU A 502 13.31 -8.73 29.98
CA LEU A 502 12.41 -7.73 29.36
C LEU A 502 12.96 -6.34 29.68
N LYS A 503 13.00 -5.45 28.67
CA LYS A 503 13.34 -4.04 28.80
C LYS A 503 12.05 -3.24 28.69
N ILE A 504 11.70 -2.48 29.73
CA ILE A 504 10.52 -1.60 29.74
C ILE A 504 10.88 -0.36 28.96
N ASP A 505 10.11 -0.06 27.90
CA ASP A 505 10.33 1.12 27.08
C ASP A 505 10.29 2.41 27.89
N ARG A 506 11.11 3.36 27.51
CA ARG A 506 11.24 4.68 28.10
C ARG A 506 9.89 5.40 28.25
N SER A 507 8.96 5.24 27.34
CA SER A 507 7.66 5.95 27.37
C SER A 507 6.87 5.63 28.64
N PHE A 508 6.98 4.42 29.18
CA PHE A 508 6.31 4.02 30.43
C PHE A 508 7.09 4.38 31.69
N VAL A 509 8.38 4.69 31.56
CA VAL A 509 9.23 5.11 32.68
C VAL A 509 9.24 6.61 32.86
N GLN A 510 9.14 7.36 31.75
CA GLN A 510 9.31 8.81 31.75
C GLN A 510 8.30 9.56 32.63
N HIS A 511 7.04 9.12 32.68
CA HIS A 511 5.95 9.75 33.44
C HIS A 511 5.41 8.86 34.56
N VAL A 512 6.17 7.86 34.96
CA VAL A 512 5.76 6.82 35.91
C VAL A 512 5.33 7.36 37.28
N HIS A 513 5.84 8.52 37.69
CA HIS A 513 5.50 9.16 38.96
C HIS A 513 4.35 10.19 38.86
N ASP A 514 4.07 10.69 37.66
CA ASP A 514 3.05 11.71 37.39
C ASP A 514 1.77 11.15 36.78
N ASN A 515 1.87 10.04 36.04
CA ASN A 515 0.78 9.41 35.31
C ASN A 515 0.44 8.04 35.90
N GLY A 516 -0.75 7.90 36.48
CA GLY A 516 -1.20 6.65 37.06
C GLY A 516 -1.36 5.50 36.05
N GLU A 517 -1.56 5.80 34.76
CA GLU A 517 -1.64 4.79 33.70
C GLU A 517 -0.26 4.19 33.40
N ASP A 518 0.77 5.02 33.20
CA ASP A 518 2.13 4.57 32.95
C ASP A 518 2.69 3.78 34.16
N HIS A 519 2.38 4.24 35.38
CA HIS A 519 2.69 3.50 36.60
C HIS A 519 2.04 2.12 36.61
N ALA A 520 0.75 2.02 36.29
CA ALA A 520 0.04 0.74 36.29
C ALA A 520 0.61 -0.23 35.22
N ILE A 521 1.00 0.30 34.04
CA ILE A 521 1.60 -0.50 32.98
C ILE A 521 2.99 -1.00 33.41
N ALA A 522 3.86 -0.13 33.90
CA ALA A 522 5.20 -0.51 34.36
C ALA A 522 5.13 -1.56 35.49
N SER A 523 4.25 -1.35 36.49
CA SER A 523 4.02 -2.30 37.57
C SER A 523 3.49 -3.65 37.08
N ALA A 524 2.59 -3.65 36.13
CA ALA A 524 2.06 -4.88 35.50
C ALA A 524 3.16 -5.65 34.76
N ILE A 525 4.01 -4.96 33.98
CA ILE A 525 5.15 -5.58 33.29
C ILE A 525 6.11 -6.21 34.27
N ILE A 526 6.49 -5.51 35.36
CA ILE A 526 7.38 -6.00 36.38
C ILE A 526 6.80 -7.25 37.07
N ALA A 527 5.51 -7.21 37.45
CA ALA A 527 4.85 -8.34 38.10
C ALA A 527 4.75 -9.57 37.16
N MET A 528 4.46 -9.37 35.89
CA MET A 528 4.42 -10.40 34.87
C MET A 528 5.80 -11.05 34.68
N ALA A 529 6.81 -10.24 34.41
CA ALA A 529 8.18 -10.73 34.21
C ALA A 529 8.67 -11.57 35.41
N LYS A 530 8.39 -11.11 36.62
CA LYS A 530 8.69 -11.84 37.83
C LYS A 530 7.99 -13.21 37.90
N THR A 531 6.73 -13.27 37.45
CA THR A 531 5.98 -14.54 37.40
C THR A 531 6.58 -15.50 36.37
N LEU A 532 7.08 -14.98 35.27
CA LEU A 532 7.77 -15.71 34.21
C LEU A 532 9.23 -16.01 34.52
N LYS A 533 9.75 -15.52 35.64
CA LYS A 533 11.16 -15.62 36.07
C LYS A 533 12.13 -14.90 35.11
N LEU A 534 11.69 -13.83 34.52
CA LEU A 534 12.50 -12.96 33.67
C LEU A 534 13.07 -11.81 34.49
N GLU A 535 14.27 -11.36 34.16
CA GLU A 535 14.82 -10.12 34.70
C GLU A 535 14.17 -8.92 33.99
N VAL A 536 14.07 -7.79 34.68
CA VAL A 536 13.50 -6.56 34.10
C VAL A 536 14.52 -5.44 34.12
N VAL A 537 14.71 -4.77 32.98
CA VAL A 537 15.45 -3.52 32.85
C VAL A 537 14.48 -2.39 32.63
N ALA A 538 14.48 -1.37 33.45
CA ALA A 538 13.73 -0.14 33.19
C ALA A 538 14.64 0.84 32.45
N GLU A 539 14.18 1.30 31.30
CA GLU A 539 14.92 2.22 30.44
C GLU A 539 14.52 3.67 30.63
N GLY A 540 15.43 4.58 30.26
CA GLY A 540 15.14 6.01 30.26
C GLY A 540 14.93 6.61 31.65
N VAL A 541 15.57 6.08 32.69
CA VAL A 541 15.52 6.67 34.02
C VAL A 541 16.31 7.98 34.04
N GLU A 542 15.58 9.10 34.19
CA GLU A 542 16.14 10.47 34.09
C GLU A 542 16.12 11.22 35.43
N ASP A 543 15.28 10.80 36.39
CA ASP A 543 15.19 11.45 37.67
C ASP A 543 15.13 10.46 38.86
N PHE A 544 15.29 11.02 40.07
CA PHE A 544 15.34 10.22 41.28
C PHE A 544 13.97 9.66 41.72
N ALA A 545 12.87 10.31 41.36
CA ALA A 545 11.52 9.86 41.69
C ALA A 545 11.18 8.59 40.88
N GLN A 546 11.52 8.56 39.59
CA GLN A 546 11.42 7.37 38.74
C GLN A 546 12.22 6.20 39.33
N LEU A 547 13.48 6.46 39.72
CA LEU A 547 14.34 5.43 40.30
C LEU A 547 13.76 4.84 41.59
N MET A 548 13.24 5.67 42.51
CA MET A 548 12.64 5.23 43.75
C MET A 548 11.39 4.39 43.53
N MET A 549 10.53 4.82 42.62
CA MET A 549 9.32 4.09 42.28
C MET A 549 9.64 2.71 41.69
N LEU A 550 10.58 2.62 40.75
CA LEU A 550 11.04 1.32 40.21
C LEU A 550 11.63 0.41 41.27
N GLN A 551 12.29 0.98 42.29
CA GLN A 551 12.78 0.22 43.45
C GLN A 551 11.63 -0.30 44.31
N ASP A 552 10.59 0.50 44.57
CA ASP A 552 9.43 0.08 45.37
C ASP A 552 8.66 -1.05 44.67
N GLU A 553 8.58 -1.01 43.37
CA GLU A 553 8.01 -2.09 42.53
C GLU A 553 8.94 -3.30 42.38
N ARG A 554 10.14 -3.24 42.95
CA ARG A 554 11.17 -4.29 42.93
C ARG A 554 11.64 -4.62 41.51
N CYS A 555 11.75 -3.60 40.64
CA CYS A 555 12.46 -3.73 39.38
C CYS A 555 13.91 -4.15 39.64
N THR A 556 14.43 -5.06 38.80
CA THR A 556 15.76 -5.66 39.01
C THR A 556 16.89 -4.74 38.55
N LEU A 557 16.74 -4.17 37.36
CA LEU A 557 17.79 -3.41 36.71
C LEU A 557 17.25 -2.08 36.22
N ALA A 558 18.14 -1.09 36.08
CA ALA A 558 17.78 0.21 35.50
C ALA A 558 18.92 0.76 34.62
N GLN A 559 18.52 1.51 33.60
CA GLN A 559 19.37 2.22 32.68
C GLN A 559 18.78 3.58 32.40
N GLY A 560 19.62 4.64 32.30
CA GLY A 560 19.11 5.96 31.97
C GLY A 560 20.12 7.07 32.28
N PHE A 561 19.79 8.29 31.87
CA PHE A 561 20.69 9.43 31.98
C PHE A 561 20.93 9.91 33.41
N LEU A 562 20.04 9.58 34.31
CA LEU A 562 20.28 9.77 35.76
C LEU A 562 21.52 9.02 36.22
N LEU A 563 21.68 7.77 35.74
CA LEU A 563 22.74 6.87 36.17
C LEU A 563 24.02 7.10 35.34
N SER A 564 23.92 7.07 34.06
CA SER A 564 25.00 7.42 33.12
C SER A 564 24.45 7.64 31.71
N ARG A 565 25.04 8.59 30.98
CA ARG A 565 24.86 8.68 29.55
C ARG A 565 25.68 7.59 28.84
N PRO A 566 25.36 7.24 27.57
CA PRO A 566 26.23 6.40 26.76
C PRO A 566 27.63 7.01 26.61
N LEU A 567 28.65 6.26 26.97
CA LEU A 567 30.05 6.71 27.03
C LEU A 567 30.90 6.09 25.93
N PRO A 568 31.86 6.80 25.33
CA PRO A 568 32.90 6.19 24.52
C PRO A 568 33.64 5.08 25.31
N ALA A 569 34.23 4.10 24.61
CA ALA A 569 34.89 2.94 25.26
C ALA A 569 35.93 3.34 26.31
N ALA A 570 36.72 4.39 26.09
CA ALA A 570 37.72 4.89 27.02
C ALA A 570 37.09 5.45 28.31
N ASP A 571 35.99 6.18 28.21
CA ASP A 571 35.30 6.75 29.37
C ASP A 571 34.54 5.67 30.15
N ALA A 572 33.91 4.72 29.43
CA ALA A 572 33.28 3.56 30.02
C ALA A 572 34.30 2.69 30.81
N HIS A 573 35.49 2.52 30.24
CA HIS A 573 36.61 1.85 30.93
C HIS A 573 36.99 2.56 32.23
N GLN A 574 37.13 3.89 32.23
CA GLN A 574 37.43 4.67 33.44
C GLN A 574 36.32 4.56 34.49
N LEU A 575 35.06 4.57 34.06
CA LEU A 575 33.92 4.36 34.97
C LEU A 575 33.99 2.98 35.62
N LEU A 576 34.25 1.93 34.87
CA LEU A 576 34.37 0.57 35.36
C LEU A 576 35.52 0.42 36.39
N ARG A 577 36.67 1.02 36.08
CA ARG A 577 37.82 1.02 37.02
C ARG A 577 37.49 1.70 38.35
N ARG A 578 36.91 2.91 38.30
CA ARG A 578 36.48 3.64 39.50
C ARG A 578 35.49 2.85 40.33
N LEU A 579 34.58 2.10 39.73
CA LEU A 579 33.61 1.29 40.44
C LEU A 579 34.22 -0.01 40.99
N ALA A 580 35.19 -0.60 40.30
CA ALA A 580 35.95 -1.75 40.78
C ALA A 580 36.74 -1.43 42.05
N GLU A 581 37.35 -0.24 42.15
CA GLU A 581 38.10 0.20 43.35
C GLU A 581 37.20 0.48 44.57
N HIS A 582 35.89 0.57 44.41
CA HIS A 582 34.94 0.99 45.44
C HIS A 582 33.84 -0.04 45.70
N VAL A 583 34.10 -1.32 45.50
CA VAL A 583 33.13 -2.41 45.75
C VAL A 583 32.72 -2.47 47.25
N ASP A 584 33.59 -1.99 48.15
CA ASP A 584 33.32 -1.91 49.58
C ASP A 584 32.47 -0.66 49.93
N GLY A 585 31.18 -0.85 50.16
CA GLY A 585 30.23 0.21 50.58
C GLY A 585 28.79 -0.28 50.61
N THR A 586 27.94 0.46 51.33
CA THR A 586 26.52 0.16 51.33
C THR A 586 25.92 0.55 49.97
N ARG A 587 24.82 -0.11 49.55
CA ARG A 587 24.04 0.20 48.33
C ARG A 587 23.79 1.69 48.18
N THR A 588 23.32 2.35 49.22
CA THR A 588 23.02 3.79 49.22
C THR A 588 24.26 4.65 48.99
N GLN A 589 25.42 4.24 49.47
CA GLN A 589 26.68 4.95 49.24
C GLN A 589 27.17 4.79 47.81
N ARG A 590 26.96 3.62 47.19
CA ARG A 590 27.29 3.37 45.79
C ARG A 590 26.42 4.18 44.85
N LEU A 591 25.11 4.18 45.05
CA LEU A 591 24.18 4.99 44.22
C LEU A 591 24.41 6.50 44.42
N LYS A 592 24.67 6.99 45.65
CA LYS A 592 25.00 8.39 45.89
C LYS A 592 26.31 8.84 45.22
N ARG A 593 27.28 7.97 45.07
CA ARG A 593 28.54 8.29 44.36
C ARG A 593 28.41 8.27 42.84
N LEU A 594 27.41 7.57 42.33
CA LEU A 594 27.06 7.60 40.90
C LEU A 594 26.31 8.90 40.52
N LEU A 595 25.51 9.43 41.46
CA LEU A 595 24.64 10.59 41.26
C LEU A 595 25.31 11.92 41.66
N GLY A 596 26.46 11.92 42.26
CA GLY A 596 27.21 13.11 42.67
C GLY A 596 28.61 13.15 42.20
#